data_cdb2272516c9b0badc6a04617a57eeb4
#
_entry.id   cdb2272516c9b0badc6a04617a57eeb4
#
_cell.length_a   1.000
_cell.length_b   1.000
_cell.length_c   1.000
_cell.angle_alpha   90.00
_cell.angle_beta   90.00
_cell.angle_gamma   90.00
#
_symmetry.space_group_name_H-M   'P 1'
#
loop_
_entity.id
_entity.type
_entity.pdbx_description
1 polymer ?
#
loop_
_entity_poly.entity_id
_entity_poly.type
_entity_poly.pdbx_seq_one_letter_code
_entity_poly.pdbx_strand_id
1 'polypeptide(L)'
;MSSLFASGLLLLLLTGGAVAYLLSPRRYESSDSVAQSYDEWTQDGILEFYWGEHIHLGHYGNPPRQKDFRQAKYDFVHEMVKWGGLDQCAPGSTLLDVGCGIGGSSRVLAKDYGFDVTAVTISPGQVERATQLTPENVSAKFMVDDAMALSFPDETFDVVWSLEAGPHMPDKAVFARELLRVLKPGGLLVVGDWNQRDARRKPLNVWEKPVMRQLLDQWSHPEFSSIEGFAELLEGTGLVEGAVTTADWSKETLPSWIDSIWQGVIRPKGLVKFGLSGLIKSAREVPTLLLMRLAFGNGLCRFGMFRATRANVKAAAVLKDGSDVVNVS
;
A
#
# COMPACT_ATOMS: atom_id res chain seq x y z
N MET A 1 -28.04 -26.73 -39.33
CA MET A 1 -26.93 -27.14 -38.46
C MET A 1 -25.78 -26.10 -38.41
N SER A 2 -25.52 -25.34 -39.48
CA SER A 2 -24.39 -24.38 -39.54
C SER A 2 -24.54 -23.12 -38.61
N SER A 3 -25.77 -22.60 -38.40
CA SER A 3 -25.97 -21.40 -37.59
C SER A 3 -25.80 -21.65 -36.10
N LEU A 4 -26.24 -22.77 -35.57
CA LEU A 4 -26.05 -23.15 -34.16
C LEU A 4 -24.57 -23.40 -33.83
N PHE A 5 -23.82 -23.98 -34.76
CA PHE A 5 -22.37 -24.17 -34.59
C PHE A 5 -21.62 -22.85 -34.62
N ALA A 6 -21.98 -21.92 -35.50
CA ALA A 6 -21.40 -20.58 -35.57
C ALA A 6 -21.74 -19.76 -34.33
N SER A 7 -22.98 -19.83 -33.82
CA SER A 7 -23.39 -19.15 -32.58
C SER A 7 -22.68 -19.73 -31.33
N GLY A 8 -22.50 -21.06 -31.27
CA GLY A 8 -21.75 -21.71 -30.19
C GLY A 8 -20.27 -21.35 -30.19
N LEU A 9 -19.64 -21.29 -31.37
CA LEU A 9 -18.24 -20.89 -31.52
C LEU A 9 -18.06 -19.42 -31.17
N LEU A 10 -18.97 -18.55 -31.61
CA LEU A 10 -18.94 -17.11 -31.24
C LEU A 10 -19.10 -16.91 -29.73
N LEU A 11 -19.98 -17.64 -29.08
CA LEU A 11 -20.16 -17.61 -27.63
C LEU A 11 -18.89 -18.06 -26.89
N LEU A 12 -18.25 -19.14 -27.35
CA LEU A 12 -16.98 -19.64 -26.82
C LEU A 12 -15.85 -18.62 -26.99
N LEU A 13 -15.76 -17.97 -28.14
CA LEU A 13 -14.75 -16.93 -28.39
C LEU A 13 -14.98 -15.67 -27.52
N LEU A 14 -16.25 -15.26 -27.38
CA LEU A 14 -16.60 -14.10 -26.52
C LEU A 14 -16.35 -14.41 -25.04
N THR A 15 -16.70 -15.59 -24.55
CA THR A 15 -16.44 -16.00 -23.17
C THR A 15 -14.94 -16.20 -22.92
N GLY A 16 -14.23 -16.86 -23.86
CA GLY A 16 -12.77 -17.00 -23.78
C GLY A 16 -12.03 -15.66 -23.80
N GLY A 17 -12.45 -14.74 -24.67
CA GLY A 17 -11.92 -13.38 -24.74
C GLY A 17 -12.19 -12.58 -23.45
N ALA A 18 -13.40 -12.69 -22.89
CA ALA A 18 -13.74 -12.05 -21.64
C ALA A 18 -12.89 -12.59 -20.46
N VAL A 19 -12.73 -13.92 -20.37
CA VAL A 19 -11.87 -14.54 -19.35
C VAL A 19 -10.41 -14.10 -19.52
N ALA A 20 -9.90 -14.12 -20.75
CA ALA A 20 -8.54 -13.66 -21.05
C ALA A 20 -8.33 -12.19 -20.66
N TYR A 21 -9.32 -11.31 -20.92
CA TYR A 21 -9.29 -9.91 -20.48
C TYR A 21 -9.30 -9.77 -18.96
N LEU A 22 -10.17 -10.52 -18.27
CA LEU A 22 -10.27 -10.47 -16.78
C LEU A 22 -8.99 -10.96 -16.09
N LEU A 23 -8.25 -11.88 -16.74
CA LEU A 23 -7.01 -12.45 -16.21
C LEU A 23 -5.74 -11.85 -16.84
N SER A 24 -5.88 -10.83 -17.72
CA SER A 24 -4.72 -10.24 -18.38
C SER A 24 -3.80 -9.57 -17.37
N PRO A 25 -2.49 -9.89 -17.36
CA PRO A 25 -1.55 -9.35 -16.40
C PRO A 25 -1.27 -7.87 -16.67
N ARG A 26 -1.06 -7.13 -15.58
CA ARG A 26 -0.50 -5.77 -15.57
C ARG A 26 0.83 -5.84 -14.84
N ARG A 27 1.86 -6.32 -15.53
CA ARG A 27 3.16 -6.55 -14.91
C ARG A 27 3.80 -5.25 -14.47
N TYR A 28 4.51 -5.30 -13.36
CA TYR A 28 5.39 -4.21 -12.96
C TYR A 28 6.49 -4.03 -14.01
N GLU A 29 6.63 -2.85 -14.56
CA GLU A 29 7.68 -2.49 -15.53
C GLU A 29 8.63 -1.43 -14.94
N SER A 30 8.08 -0.40 -14.32
CA SER A 30 8.81 0.70 -13.69
C SER A 30 7.93 1.46 -12.71
N SER A 31 8.52 2.39 -11.97
CA SER A 31 7.76 3.35 -11.14
C SER A 31 6.80 4.20 -11.98
N ASP A 32 7.16 4.54 -13.21
CA ASP A 32 6.29 5.30 -14.13
C ASP A 32 5.04 4.50 -14.52
N SER A 33 5.15 3.17 -14.70
CA SER A 33 3.98 2.32 -14.99
C SER A 33 3.01 2.27 -13.81
N VAL A 34 3.51 2.34 -12.58
CA VAL A 34 2.71 2.44 -11.36
C VAL A 34 2.03 3.81 -11.30
N ALA A 35 2.78 4.91 -11.52
CA ALA A 35 2.24 6.27 -11.54
C ALA A 35 1.10 6.39 -12.56
N GLN A 36 1.30 5.92 -13.78
CA GLN A 36 0.28 5.93 -14.83
C GLN A 36 -0.98 5.15 -14.43
N SER A 37 -0.83 3.97 -13.84
CA SER A 37 -1.97 3.16 -13.39
C SER A 37 -2.80 3.89 -12.34
N TYR A 38 -2.15 4.57 -11.38
CA TYR A 38 -2.82 5.37 -10.36
C TYR A 38 -3.45 6.65 -10.92
N ASP A 39 -2.82 7.30 -11.90
CA ASP A 39 -3.40 8.44 -12.60
C ASP A 39 -4.69 8.05 -13.32
N GLU A 40 -4.69 6.93 -14.07
CA GLU A 40 -5.88 6.42 -14.75
C GLU A 40 -7.02 6.11 -13.76
N TRP A 41 -6.72 5.44 -12.65
CA TRP A 41 -7.71 5.12 -11.61
C TRP A 41 -8.26 6.35 -10.90
N THR A 42 -7.43 7.38 -10.73
CA THR A 42 -7.83 8.65 -10.11
C THR A 42 -8.70 9.46 -11.07
N GLN A 43 -8.31 9.58 -12.34
CA GLN A 43 -9.06 10.31 -13.38
C GLN A 43 -10.43 9.68 -13.65
N ASP A 44 -10.52 8.36 -13.70
CA ASP A 44 -11.80 7.65 -13.87
C ASP A 44 -12.77 7.89 -12.70
N GLY A 45 -12.25 8.21 -11.52
CA GLY A 45 -13.02 8.40 -10.29
C GLY A 45 -13.78 7.14 -9.81
N ILE A 46 -13.52 5.99 -10.42
CA ILE A 46 -14.19 4.72 -10.10
C ILE A 46 -13.76 4.26 -8.70
N LEU A 47 -12.45 4.27 -8.44
CA LEU A 47 -11.90 3.84 -7.17
C LEU A 47 -12.41 4.71 -6.01
N GLU A 48 -12.33 6.04 -6.14
CA GLU A 48 -12.85 6.99 -5.15
C GLU A 48 -14.36 6.82 -4.92
N PHE A 49 -15.13 6.60 -5.98
CA PHE A 49 -16.57 6.41 -5.86
C PHE A 49 -16.95 5.21 -4.99
N TYR A 50 -16.26 4.07 -5.19
CA TYR A 50 -16.55 2.86 -4.46
C TYR A 50 -15.86 2.81 -3.09
N TRP A 51 -14.59 3.21 -3.03
CA TRP A 51 -13.74 3.06 -1.85
C TRP A 51 -13.72 4.29 -0.95
N GLY A 52 -14.14 5.46 -1.45
CA GLY A 52 -14.01 6.72 -0.74
C GLY A 52 -12.58 7.27 -0.82
N GLU A 53 -12.25 8.14 0.10
CA GLU A 53 -10.98 8.87 0.11
C GLU A 53 -9.80 8.07 0.68
N HIS A 54 -10.08 6.90 1.27
CA HIS A 54 -9.08 6.00 1.84
C HIS A 54 -8.86 4.80 0.91
N ILE A 55 -7.74 4.82 0.16
CA ILE A 55 -7.40 3.77 -0.80
C ILE A 55 -6.49 2.73 -0.12
N HIS A 56 -6.97 2.15 0.98
CA HIS A 56 -6.34 1.08 1.74
C HIS A 56 -7.39 0.17 2.37
N LEU A 57 -6.99 -0.94 2.96
CA LEU A 57 -7.90 -1.84 3.67
C LEU A 57 -8.48 -1.18 4.94
N GLY A 58 -9.58 -1.71 5.43
CA GLY A 58 -10.22 -1.28 6.67
C GLY A 58 -9.81 -2.15 7.86
N HIS A 59 -9.92 -1.61 9.07
CA HIS A 59 -9.75 -2.33 10.33
C HIS A 59 -11.10 -2.69 10.93
N TYR A 60 -11.38 -4.00 11.04
CA TYR A 60 -12.68 -4.53 11.48
C TYR A 60 -12.72 -4.94 12.96
N GLY A 61 -11.65 -4.68 13.70
CA GLY A 61 -11.50 -5.06 15.11
C GLY A 61 -10.91 -6.46 15.28
N ASN A 62 -10.61 -6.81 16.54
CA ASN A 62 -10.11 -8.13 16.91
C ASN A 62 -10.93 -8.66 18.12
N PRO A 63 -11.82 -9.64 17.95
CA PRO A 63 -12.16 -10.31 16.68
C PRO A 63 -12.88 -9.38 15.69
N PRO A 64 -12.76 -9.64 14.36
CA PRO A 64 -13.41 -8.82 13.34
C PRO A 64 -14.95 -8.79 13.49
N ARG A 65 -15.55 -7.61 13.36
CA ARG A 65 -17.00 -7.39 13.39
C ARG A 65 -17.44 -6.67 12.12
N GLN A 66 -18.63 -6.99 11.66
CA GLN A 66 -19.23 -6.29 10.53
C GLN A 66 -19.43 -4.80 10.87
N LYS A 67 -18.98 -3.92 9.99
CA LYS A 67 -19.16 -2.47 10.07
C LYS A 67 -19.23 -1.86 8.68
N ASP A 68 -19.54 -0.57 8.62
CA ASP A 68 -19.49 0.15 7.35
C ASP A 68 -18.07 0.12 6.76
N PHE A 69 -17.96 -0.12 5.46
CA PHE A 69 -16.70 -0.26 4.75
C PHE A 69 -15.81 0.98 4.82
N ARG A 70 -16.41 2.18 4.71
CA ARG A 70 -15.66 3.44 4.79
C ARG A 70 -15.27 3.76 6.22
N GLN A 71 -16.17 3.45 7.17
CA GLN A 71 -15.84 3.58 8.60
C GLN A 71 -14.70 2.65 9.00
N ALA A 72 -14.66 1.41 8.49
CA ALA A 72 -13.56 0.49 8.77
C ALA A 72 -12.19 1.05 8.32
N LYS A 73 -12.15 1.78 7.21
CA LYS A 73 -10.93 2.43 6.72
C LYS A 73 -10.53 3.64 7.56
N TYR A 74 -11.51 4.44 7.95
CA TYR A 74 -11.28 5.53 8.89
C TYR A 74 -10.76 5.00 10.23
N ASP A 75 -11.38 3.96 10.78
CA ASP A 75 -10.94 3.29 12.00
C ASP A 75 -9.51 2.74 11.87
N PHE A 76 -9.12 2.27 10.66
CA PHE A 76 -7.76 1.78 10.44
C PHE A 76 -6.71 2.85 10.76
N VAL A 77 -6.91 4.08 10.29
CA VAL A 77 -5.98 5.19 10.55
C VAL A 77 -5.87 5.44 12.06
N HIS A 78 -7.01 5.46 12.78
CA HIS A 78 -7.01 5.67 14.23
C HIS A 78 -6.33 4.53 15.01
N GLU A 79 -6.61 3.28 14.63
CA GLU A 79 -5.96 2.12 15.27
C GLU A 79 -4.45 2.09 15.00
N MET A 80 -4.03 2.47 13.77
CA MET A 80 -2.62 2.55 13.41
C MET A 80 -1.91 3.69 14.15
N VAL A 81 -2.53 4.86 14.31
CA VAL A 81 -2.02 5.98 15.14
C VAL A 81 -1.80 5.51 16.58
N LYS A 82 -2.82 4.89 17.18
CA LYS A 82 -2.76 4.37 18.55
C LYS A 82 -1.69 3.30 18.71
N TRP A 83 -1.64 2.32 17.80
CA TRP A 83 -0.64 1.27 17.82
C TRP A 83 0.78 1.81 17.64
N GLY A 84 0.95 2.83 16.79
CA GLY A 84 2.20 3.55 16.56
C GLY A 84 2.63 4.43 17.71
N GLY A 85 1.74 4.75 18.66
CA GLY A 85 2.00 5.72 19.75
C GLY A 85 2.01 7.17 19.27
N LEU A 86 1.45 7.45 18.08
CA LEU A 86 1.46 8.79 17.49
C LEU A 86 0.47 9.75 18.16
N ASP A 87 -0.50 9.23 18.90
CA ASP A 87 -1.43 9.99 19.75
C ASP A 87 -0.75 10.67 20.94
N GLN A 88 0.51 10.34 21.21
CA GLN A 88 1.36 10.97 22.22
C GLN A 88 2.26 12.10 21.66
N CYS A 89 2.28 12.28 20.33
CA CYS A 89 3.06 13.35 19.71
C CYS A 89 2.45 14.73 20.01
N ALA A 90 3.29 15.74 20.10
CA ALA A 90 2.83 17.11 20.31
C ALA A 90 2.06 17.63 19.07
N PRO A 91 0.96 18.38 19.25
CA PRO A 91 0.33 19.09 18.13
C PRO A 91 1.34 19.98 17.39
N GLY A 92 1.28 19.98 16.06
CA GLY A 92 2.23 20.68 15.20
C GLY A 92 3.51 19.90 14.91
N SER A 93 3.66 18.66 15.43
CA SER A 93 4.76 17.78 14.98
C SER A 93 4.69 17.56 13.48
N THR A 94 5.84 17.60 12.81
CA THR A 94 5.95 17.41 11.37
C THR A 94 5.82 15.92 11.00
N LEU A 95 4.91 15.61 10.08
CA LEU A 95 4.68 14.25 9.63
C LEU A 95 4.82 14.14 8.11
N LEU A 96 5.59 13.14 7.65
CA LEU A 96 5.64 12.76 6.24
C LEU A 96 4.74 11.53 6.01
N ASP A 97 3.73 11.65 5.13
CA ASP A 97 2.89 10.55 4.66
C ASP A 97 3.41 10.08 3.30
N VAL A 98 4.07 8.91 3.28
CA VAL A 98 4.71 8.34 2.07
C VAL A 98 3.77 7.37 1.38
N GLY A 99 3.38 7.72 0.15
CA GLY A 99 2.38 6.98 -0.62
C GLY A 99 0.95 7.37 -0.22
N CYS A 100 0.70 8.66 -0.07
CA CYS A 100 -0.53 9.22 0.50
C CYS A 100 -1.81 9.00 -0.32
N GLY A 101 -1.70 8.50 -1.57
CA GLY A 101 -2.84 8.39 -2.47
C GLY A 101 -3.55 9.74 -2.65
N ILE A 102 -4.88 9.77 -2.53
CA ILE A 102 -5.67 11.02 -2.60
C ILE A 102 -5.84 11.70 -1.21
N GLY A 103 -4.96 11.39 -0.26
CA GLY A 103 -4.79 12.14 0.99
C GLY A 103 -5.80 11.83 2.10
N GLY A 104 -6.52 10.71 2.04
CA GLY A 104 -7.50 10.35 3.08
C GLY A 104 -6.87 10.26 4.47
N SER A 105 -5.80 9.49 4.63
CA SER A 105 -5.05 9.35 5.89
C SER A 105 -4.39 10.66 6.31
N SER A 106 -3.77 11.38 5.37
CA SER A 106 -3.13 12.67 5.62
C SER A 106 -4.08 13.68 6.26
N ARG A 107 -5.33 13.78 5.74
CA ARG A 107 -6.36 14.67 6.31
C ARG A 107 -6.78 14.29 7.72
N VAL A 108 -6.91 12.99 8.02
CA VAL A 108 -7.21 12.50 9.38
C VAL A 108 -6.07 12.83 10.33
N LEU A 109 -4.81 12.57 9.94
CA LEU A 109 -3.63 12.87 10.75
C LEU A 109 -3.51 14.37 11.06
N ALA A 110 -3.76 15.23 10.07
CA ALA A 110 -3.73 16.69 10.28
C ALA A 110 -4.89 17.18 11.15
N LYS A 111 -6.13 16.74 10.85
CA LYS A 111 -7.34 17.28 11.46
C LYS A 111 -7.57 16.74 12.87
N ASP A 112 -7.45 15.42 13.06
CA ASP A 112 -7.85 14.76 14.29
C ASP A 112 -6.71 14.64 15.31
N TYR A 113 -5.44 14.71 14.83
CA TYR A 113 -4.25 14.60 15.66
C TYR A 113 -3.36 15.85 15.64
N GLY A 114 -3.65 16.83 14.78
CA GLY A 114 -2.96 18.11 14.77
C GLY A 114 -1.55 18.09 14.20
N PHE A 115 -1.20 17.09 13.36
CA PHE A 115 0.09 17.06 12.69
C PHE A 115 0.18 18.13 11.58
N ASP A 116 1.38 18.68 11.37
CA ASP A 116 1.71 19.40 10.14
C ASP A 116 2.17 18.37 9.09
N VAL A 117 1.25 18.03 8.17
CA VAL A 117 1.43 16.90 7.25
C VAL A 117 2.01 17.36 5.92
N THR A 118 3.15 16.79 5.54
CA THR A 118 3.64 16.75 4.17
C THR A 118 3.37 15.35 3.62
N ALA A 119 2.72 15.26 2.46
CA ALA A 119 2.26 14.00 1.92
C ALA A 119 2.76 13.84 0.47
N VAL A 120 3.33 12.69 0.17
CA VAL A 120 3.95 12.43 -1.13
C VAL A 120 3.34 11.22 -1.81
N THR A 121 3.23 11.32 -3.12
CA THR A 121 2.88 10.23 -4.03
C THR A 121 3.59 10.43 -5.36
N ILE A 122 3.82 9.34 -6.10
CA ILE A 122 4.44 9.41 -7.43
C ILE A 122 3.46 9.88 -8.52
N SER A 123 2.15 9.92 -8.25
CA SER A 123 1.08 10.25 -9.19
C SER A 123 0.70 11.73 -9.13
N PRO A 124 0.95 12.53 -10.18
CA PRO A 124 0.49 13.92 -10.26
C PRO A 124 -1.02 14.06 -10.13
N GLY A 125 -1.78 13.13 -10.72
CA GLY A 125 -3.25 13.14 -10.64
C GLY A 125 -3.76 12.92 -9.21
N GLN A 126 -3.07 12.10 -8.40
CA GLN A 126 -3.38 11.95 -6.99
C GLN A 126 -3.10 13.22 -6.19
N VAL A 127 -1.98 13.91 -6.47
CA VAL A 127 -1.64 15.20 -5.82
C VAL A 127 -2.72 16.24 -6.10
N GLU A 128 -3.12 16.39 -7.36
CA GLU A 128 -4.19 17.32 -7.75
C GLU A 128 -5.49 16.99 -7.01
N ARG A 129 -5.89 15.70 -7.03
CA ARG A 129 -7.12 15.26 -6.38
C ARG A 129 -7.08 15.42 -4.86
N ALA A 130 -5.97 15.06 -4.22
CA ALA A 130 -5.77 15.22 -2.77
C ALA A 130 -5.89 16.69 -2.35
N THR A 131 -5.29 17.59 -3.13
CA THR A 131 -5.37 19.05 -2.91
C THR A 131 -6.81 19.55 -3.02
N GLN A 132 -7.56 19.13 -4.06
CA GLN A 132 -8.97 19.49 -4.25
C GLN A 132 -9.87 19.01 -3.10
N LEU A 133 -9.58 17.85 -2.52
CA LEU A 133 -10.35 17.26 -1.41
C LEU A 133 -10.00 17.84 -0.04
N THR A 134 -8.94 18.63 0.07
CA THR A 134 -8.43 19.11 1.35
C THR A 134 -8.94 20.51 1.66
N PRO A 135 -9.70 20.70 2.76
CA PRO A 135 -10.14 22.01 3.20
C PRO A 135 -8.96 22.91 3.57
N GLU A 136 -9.07 24.23 3.35
CA GLU A 136 -8.02 25.21 3.61
C GLU A 136 -7.54 25.25 5.08
N ASN A 137 -8.40 24.88 6.01
CA ASN A 137 -8.08 24.82 7.45
C ASN A 137 -7.43 23.51 7.90
N VAL A 138 -7.09 22.60 6.98
CA VAL A 138 -6.40 21.34 7.28
C VAL A 138 -4.94 21.48 6.88
N SER A 139 -4.02 21.31 7.84
CA SER A 139 -2.56 21.42 7.60
C SER A 139 -2.02 20.16 6.91
N ALA A 140 -2.35 19.98 5.64
CA ALA A 140 -1.83 18.89 4.80
C ALA A 140 -1.43 19.42 3.43
N LYS A 141 -0.17 19.23 3.05
CA LYS A 141 0.40 19.62 1.76
C LYS A 141 0.74 18.38 0.96
N PHE A 142 0.40 18.38 -0.33
CA PHE A 142 0.62 17.25 -1.23
C PHE A 142 1.62 17.63 -2.32
N MET A 143 2.54 16.70 -2.63
CA MET A 143 3.51 16.89 -3.70
C MET A 143 3.87 15.57 -4.37
N VAL A 144 4.35 15.67 -5.61
CA VAL A 144 4.91 14.52 -6.33
C VAL A 144 6.33 14.28 -5.82
N ASP A 145 6.59 13.07 -5.35
CA ASP A 145 7.93 12.65 -4.94
C ASP A 145 8.06 11.12 -5.05
N ASP A 146 9.30 10.64 -5.23
CA ASP A 146 9.60 9.22 -5.30
C ASP A 146 10.05 8.70 -3.93
N ALA A 147 9.31 7.76 -3.37
CA ALA A 147 9.63 7.11 -2.10
C ALA A 147 10.99 6.37 -2.09
N MET A 148 11.55 6.09 -3.28
CA MET A 148 12.87 5.48 -3.44
C MET A 148 14.01 6.50 -3.41
N ALA A 149 13.70 7.81 -3.50
CA ALA A 149 14.67 8.90 -3.50
C ALA A 149 14.00 10.20 -3.05
N LEU A 150 13.54 10.24 -1.79
CA LEU A 150 12.82 11.38 -1.23
C LEU A 150 13.64 12.67 -1.32
N SER A 151 13.01 13.73 -1.83
CA SER A 151 13.67 15.04 -2.06
C SER A 151 13.99 15.82 -0.77
N PHE A 152 13.60 15.31 0.39
CA PHE A 152 13.82 15.96 1.68
C PHE A 152 15.22 15.70 2.22
N PRO A 153 15.81 16.67 2.95
CA PRO A 153 17.03 16.46 3.70
C PRO A 153 16.88 15.35 4.76
N ASP A 154 18.02 14.82 5.22
CA ASP A 154 18.06 13.95 6.39
C ASP A 154 17.43 14.64 7.59
N GLU A 155 16.82 13.87 8.49
CA GLU A 155 16.38 14.35 9.80
C GLU A 155 15.37 15.52 9.74
N THR A 156 14.43 15.46 8.79
CA THR A 156 13.45 16.54 8.55
C THR A 156 12.17 16.38 9.37
N PHE A 157 11.66 15.14 9.52
CA PHE A 157 10.33 14.88 10.09
C PHE A 157 10.38 14.26 11.49
N ASP A 158 9.41 14.61 12.32
CA ASP A 158 9.22 14.00 13.65
C ASP A 158 8.57 12.62 13.53
N VAL A 159 7.73 12.44 12.50
CA VAL A 159 7.02 11.20 12.21
C VAL A 159 7.11 10.88 10.72
N VAL A 160 7.33 9.61 10.39
CA VAL A 160 7.14 9.08 9.04
C VAL A 160 6.06 8.00 9.08
N TRP A 161 5.04 8.19 8.26
CA TRP A 161 3.90 7.32 8.09
C TRP A 161 3.89 6.76 6.67
N SER A 162 3.55 5.47 6.51
CA SER A 162 3.30 4.89 5.20
C SER A 162 2.25 3.78 5.34
N LEU A 163 1.21 3.84 4.52
CA LEU A 163 0.12 2.86 4.55
C LEU A 163 -0.14 2.32 3.14
N GLU A 164 0.15 1.03 2.94
CA GLU A 164 -0.01 0.26 1.69
C GLU A 164 0.74 0.86 0.48
N ALA A 165 1.87 1.53 0.72
CA ALA A 165 2.75 2.01 -0.34
C ALA A 165 3.92 1.04 -0.62
N GLY A 166 4.47 0.42 0.42
CA GLY A 166 5.62 -0.48 0.33
C GLY A 166 5.46 -1.66 -0.64
N PRO A 167 4.25 -2.23 -0.87
CA PRO A 167 4.07 -3.27 -1.87
C PRO A 167 4.52 -2.88 -3.28
N HIS A 168 4.44 -1.61 -3.64
CA HIS A 168 4.83 -1.09 -4.95
C HIS A 168 6.33 -0.76 -5.09
N MET A 169 7.08 -0.76 -3.99
CA MET A 169 8.50 -0.40 -4.00
C MET A 169 9.35 -1.55 -4.56
N PRO A 170 10.14 -1.34 -5.63
CA PRO A 170 10.94 -2.41 -6.24
C PRO A 170 12.09 -2.85 -5.35
N ASP A 171 12.72 -1.93 -4.63
CA ASP A 171 13.79 -2.21 -3.67
C ASP A 171 13.36 -1.83 -2.25
N LYS A 172 12.99 -2.85 -1.47
CA LYS A 172 12.52 -2.67 -0.09
C LYS A 172 13.62 -2.15 0.86
N ALA A 173 14.91 -2.40 0.54
CA ALA A 173 16.01 -1.93 1.36
C ALA A 173 16.26 -0.42 1.15
N VAL A 174 16.16 0.05 -0.10
CA VAL A 174 16.22 1.48 -0.42
C VAL A 174 15.04 2.19 0.23
N PHE A 175 13.82 1.66 0.09
CA PHE A 175 12.63 2.22 0.73
C PHE A 175 12.78 2.33 2.26
N ALA A 176 13.19 1.26 2.94
CA ALA A 176 13.43 1.26 4.38
C ALA A 176 14.45 2.33 4.81
N ARG A 177 15.52 2.50 4.01
CA ARG A 177 16.55 3.52 4.27
C ARG A 177 16.00 4.93 4.11
N GLU A 178 15.26 5.22 3.05
CA GLU A 178 14.68 6.54 2.81
C GLU A 178 13.69 6.96 3.90
N LEU A 179 12.81 6.05 4.32
CA LEU A 179 11.87 6.30 5.43
C LEU A 179 12.61 6.71 6.72
N LEU A 180 13.71 6.02 7.04
CA LEU A 180 14.48 6.30 8.25
C LEU A 180 15.45 7.48 8.07
N ARG A 181 15.94 7.75 6.86
CA ARG A 181 16.86 8.86 6.58
C ARG A 181 16.21 10.21 6.88
N VAL A 182 14.98 10.40 6.40
CA VAL A 182 14.26 11.68 6.56
C VAL A 182 13.66 11.88 7.95
N LEU A 183 13.68 10.86 8.79
CA LEU A 183 13.17 10.91 10.16
C LEU A 183 14.21 11.52 11.09
N LYS A 184 13.82 12.43 11.97
CA LYS A 184 14.70 13.01 13.01
C LYS A 184 15.14 11.93 14.02
N PRO A 185 16.31 12.08 14.65
CA PRO A 185 16.69 11.26 15.81
C PRO A 185 15.58 11.29 16.88
N GLY A 186 15.19 10.11 17.39
CA GLY A 186 14.06 9.96 18.30
C GLY A 186 12.68 10.03 17.65
N GLY A 187 12.60 10.29 16.34
CA GLY A 187 11.35 10.32 15.60
C GLY A 187 10.75 8.93 15.40
N LEU A 188 9.47 8.88 15.08
CA LEU A 188 8.68 7.65 15.00
C LEU A 188 8.39 7.25 13.54
N LEU A 189 8.69 6.00 13.19
CA LEU A 189 8.28 5.36 11.95
C LEU A 189 7.08 4.46 12.21
N VAL A 190 6.00 4.58 11.41
CA VAL A 190 4.86 3.67 11.44
C VAL A 190 4.49 3.29 10.02
N VAL A 191 4.52 1.99 9.72
CA VAL A 191 4.23 1.43 8.39
C VAL A 191 3.20 0.32 8.52
N GLY A 192 2.23 0.30 7.60
CA GLY A 192 1.28 -0.79 7.43
C GLY A 192 1.27 -1.28 5.98
N ASP A 193 1.62 -2.55 5.72
CA ASP A 193 1.83 -3.05 4.36
C ASP A 193 1.34 -4.48 4.13
N TRP A 194 1.10 -4.79 2.86
CA TRP A 194 0.91 -6.17 2.41
C TRP A 194 2.25 -6.89 2.34
N ASN A 195 2.29 -8.06 2.91
CA ASN A 195 3.46 -8.91 2.97
C ASN A 195 3.14 -10.31 2.48
N GLN A 196 4.14 -11.04 2.03
CA GLN A 196 4.01 -12.46 1.82
C GLN A 196 4.46 -13.24 3.08
N ARG A 197 4.03 -14.49 3.18
CA ARG A 197 4.55 -15.42 4.19
C ARG A 197 6.07 -15.56 4.04
N ASP A 198 6.79 -15.60 5.17
CA ASP A 198 8.24 -15.85 5.14
C ASP A 198 8.55 -17.23 4.55
N ALA A 199 9.12 -17.23 3.34
CA ALA A 199 9.47 -18.42 2.60
C ALA A 199 10.64 -19.20 3.26
N ARG A 200 11.44 -18.58 4.12
CA ARG A 200 12.49 -19.24 4.92
C ARG A 200 11.89 -20.16 5.96
N ARG A 201 10.74 -19.79 6.54
CA ARG A 201 10.01 -20.60 7.53
C ARG A 201 9.10 -21.64 6.89
N LYS A 202 8.40 -21.24 5.81
CA LYS A 202 7.50 -22.13 5.08
C LYS A 202 7.56 -21.78 3.60
N PRO A 203 8.38 -22.48 2.79
CA PRO A 203 8.50 -22.25 1.37
C PRO A 203 7.15 -22.32 0.64
N LEU A 204 7.03 -21.58 -0.44
CA LEU A 204 5.87 -21.66 -1.32
C LEU A 204 5.83 -23.02 -2.01
N ASN A 205 4.71 -23.72 -1.92
CA ASN A 205 4.51 -24.97 -2.61
C ASN A 205 4.22 -24.73 -4.12
N VAL A 206 4.12 -25.83 -4.89
CA VAL A 206 3.94 -25.80 -6.35
C VAL A 206 2.66 -25.07 -6.77
N TRP A 207 1.61 -25.07 -5.94
CA TRP A 207 0.34 -24.41 -6.22
C TRP A 207 0.31 -22.95 -5.77
N GLU A 208 1.05 -22.61 -4.72
CA GLU A 208 1.12 -21.25 -4.19
C GLU A 208 1.95 -20.30 -5.08
N LYS A 209 3.00 -20.84 -5.74
CA LYS A 209 3.85 -20.03 -6.65
C LYS A 209 3.07 -19.36 -7.78
N PRO A 210 2.22 -20.05 -8.57
CA PRO A 210 1.43 -19.40 -9.63
C PRO A 210 0.39 -18.43 -9.05
N VAL A 211 -0.19 -18.71 -7.88
CA VAL A 211 -1.12 -17.78 -7.22
C VAL A 211 -0.41 -16.48 -6.84
N MET A 212 0.76 -16.55 -6.21
CA MET A 212 1.55 -15.35 -5.88
C MET A 212 1.92 -14.56 -7.14
N ARG A 213 2.39 -15.27 -8.18
CA ARG A 213 2.72 -14.60 -9.45
C ARG A 213 1.51 -13.89 -10.04
N GLN A 214 0.36 -14.53 -10.06
CA GLN A 214 -0.88 -13.91 -10.54
C GLN A 214 -1.27 -12.68 -9.73
N LEU A 215 -1.11 -12.70 -8.40
CA LEU A 215 -1.40 -11.55 -7.54
C LEU A 215 -0.46 -10.38 -7.83
N LEU A 216 0.83 -10.62 -7.97
CA LEU A 216 1.81 -9.59 -8.31
C LEU A 216 1.53 -8.99 -9.70
N ASP A 217 1.28 -9.85 -10.70
CA ASP A 217 1.06 -9.44 -12.09
C ASP A 217 -0.27 -8.68 -12.30
N GLN A 218 -1.26 -8.79 -11.39
CA GLN A 218 -2.56 -8.13 -11.57
C GLN A 218 -2.56 -6.64 -11.25
N TRP A 219 -1.75 -6.20 -10.29
CA TRP A 219 -1.70 -4.81 -9.87
C TRP A 219 -0.29 -4.21 -9.97
N SER A 220 0.51 -4.72 -10.90
CA SER A 220 1.87 -4.20 -11.17
C SER A 220 2.74 -4.14 -9.92
N HIS A 221 2.67 -5.20 -9.08
CA HIS A 221 3.51 -5.27 -7.90
C HIS A 221 4.86 -5.95 -8.19
N PRO A 222 5.96 -5.41 -7.69
CA PRO A 222 7.18 -6.18 -7.48
C PRO A 222 6.98 -7.24 -6.38
N GLU A 223 8.00 -8.04 -6.09
CA GLU A 223 7.92 -9.04 -5.05
C GLU A 223 7.63 -8.42 -3.67
N PHE A 224 6.73 -9.05 -2.91
CA PHE A 224 6.46 -8.65 -1.53
C PHE A 224 7.56 -9.17 -0.61
N SER A 225 7.95 -8.38 0.38
CA SER A 225 8.73 -8.89 1.50
C SER A 225 7.83 -9.62 2.50
N SER A 226 8.43 -10.43 3.39
CA SER A 226 7.72 -10.91 4.57
C SER A 226 7.73 -9.85 5.69
N ILE A 227 6.87 -10.01 6.70
CA ILE A 227 6.88 -9.13 7.89
C ILE A 227 8.27 -9.17 8.53
N GLU A 228 8.81 -10.37 8.72
CA GLU A 228 10.13 -10.57 9.28
C GLU A 228 11.23 -9.96 8.40
N GLY A 229 11.14 -10.16 7.07
CA GLY A 229 12.14 -9.65 6.13
C GLY A 229 12.16 -8.13 6.04
N PHE A 230 11.00 -7.46 6.08
CA PHE A 230 10.98 -6.00 6.07
C PHE A 230 11.47 -5.39 7.40
N ALA A 231 11.14 -6.02 8.54
CA ALA A 231 11.71 -5.63 9.82
C ALA A 231 13.24 -5.74 9.83
N GLU A 232 13.80 -6.84 9.30
CA GLU A 232 15.24 -7.04 9.13
C GLU A 232 15.87 -5.96 8.23
N LEU A 233 15.17 -5.52 7.17
CA LEU A 233 15.65 -4.45 6.30
C LEU A 233 15.68 -3.09 7.01
N LEU A 234 14.66 -2.78 7.81
CA LEU A 234 14.65 -1.58 8.64
C LEU A 234 15.80 -1.58 9.66
N GLU A 235 15.97 -2.69 10.39
CA GLU A 235 17.05 -2.85 11.38
C GLU A 235 18.44 -2.81 10.70
N GLY A 236 18.55 -3.42 9.52
CA GLY A 236 19.78 -3.46 8.71
C GLY A 236 20.27 -2.09 8.23
N THR A 237 19.45 -1.04 8.30
CA THR A 237 19.88 0.35 8.03
C THR A 237 20.87 0.87 9.08
N GLY A 238 20.87 0.30 10.30
CA GLY A 238 21.62 0.81 11.45
C GLY A 238 21.05 2.12 12.03
N LEU A 239 19.86 2.54 11.58
CA LEU A 239 19.22 3.79 12.02
C LEU A 239 18.06 3.56 13.02
N VAL A 240 17.75 2.32 13.37
CA VAL A 240 16.68 1.96 14.32
C VAL A 240 17.24 1.87 15.74
N GLU A 241 16.55 2.45 16.71
CA GLU A 241 16.83 2.28 18.13
C GLU A 241 16.20 0.98 18.64
N GLY A 242 17.04 0.04 19.08
CA GLY A 242 16.58 -1.27 19.51
C GLY A 242 16.10 -2.14 18.35
N ALA A 243 14.92 -2.74 18.51
CA ALA A 243 14.32 -3.60 17.50
C ALA A 243 13.04 -3.00 16.91
N VAL A 244 12.73 -3.35 15.67
CA VAL A 244 11.45 -3.01 15.03
C VAL A 244 10.32 -3.80 15.70
N THR A 245 9.30 -3.09 16.19
CA THR A 245 8.09 -3.73 16.70
C THR A 245 7.17 -4.07 15.53
N THR A 246 6.76 -5.33 15.44
CA THR A 246 5.86 -5.80 14.38
C THR A 246 4.56 -6.35 14.93
N ALA A 247 3.49 -6.28 14.11
CA ALA A 247 2.25 -6.99 14.35
C ALA A 247 1.68 -7.53 13.02
N ASP A 248 0.81 -8.52 13.11
CA ASP A 248 0.09 -9.10 11.97
C ASP A 248 -1.40 -8.76 12.11
N TRP A 249 -1.87 -7.81 11.28
CA TRP A 249 -3.27 -7.38 11.23
C TRP A 249 -4.07 -8.06 10.11
N SER A 250 -3.63 -9.21 9.65
CA SER A 250 -4.32 -9.95 8.58
C SER A 250 -5.77 -10.29 8.93
N LYS A 251 -6.05 -10.62 10.19
CA LYS A 251 -7.42 -10.94 10.64
C LYS A 251 -8.31 -9.72 10.65
N GLU A 252 -7.79 -8.62 11.16
CA GLU A 252 -8.47 -7.34 11.31
C GLU A 252 -8.84 -6.73 9.95
N THR A 253 -8.00 -6.97 8.92
CA THR A 253 -8.17 -6.41 7.57
C THR A 253 -8.89 -7.34 6.60
N LEU A 254 -8.96 -8.64 6.89
CA LEU A 254 -9.47 -9.67 6.01
C LEU A 254 -10.89 -9.41 5.46
N PRO A 255 -11.85 -8.85 6.22
CA PRO A 255 -13.19 -8.57 5.71
C PRO A 255 -13.20 -7.53 4.57
N SER A 256 -12.23 -6.60 4.53
CA SER A 256 -12.15 -5.58 3.48
C SER A 256 -12.15 -6.15 2.06
N TRP A 257 -11.56 -7.32 1.84
CA TRP A 257 -11.51 -7.92 0.51
C TRP A 257 -12.90 -8.28 -0.03
N ILE A 258 -13.77 -8.81 0.82
CA ILE A 258 -15.16 -9.11 0.43
C ILE A 258 -15.98 -7.83 0.30
N ASP A 259 -15.83 -6.90 1.24
CA ASP A 259 -16.53 -5.63 1.20
C ASP A 259 -16.17 -4.81 -0.04
N SER A 260 -14.91 -4.87 -0.51
CA SER A 260 -14.47 -4.25 -1.76
C SER A 260 -15.24 -4.79 -2.97
N ILE A 261 -15.48 -6.12 -3.03
CA ILE A 261 -16.28 -6.75 -4.08
C ILE A 261 -17.74 -6.27 -4.00
N TRP A 262 -18.33 -6.24 -2.78
CA TRP A 262 -19.69 -5.76 -2.56
C TRP A 262 -19.88 -4.30 -3.01
N GLN A 263 -18.90 -3.44 -2.69
CA GLN A 263 -18.96 -2.03 -3.10
C GLN A 263 -18.80 -1.86 -4.62
N GLY A 264 -17.83 -2.58 -5.23
CA GLY A 264 -17.42 -2.35 -6.61
C GLY A 264 -18.30 -3.01 -7.66
N VAL A 265 -18.94 -4.15 -7.34
CA VAL A 265 -19.62 -4.98 -8.37
C VAL A 265 -21.11 -5.22 -8.06
N ILE A 266 -21.45 -5.45 -6.82
CA ILE A 266 -22.81 -5.90 -6.46
C ILE A 266 -23.77 -4.72 -6.31
N ARG A 267 -23.28 -3.52 -5.98
CA ARG A 267 -24.14 -2.34 -5.88
C ARG A 267 -24.35 -1.69 -7.25
N PRO A 268 -25.59 -1.56 -7.73
CA PRO A 268 -25.89 -1.04 -9.08
C PRO A 268 -25.59 0.45 -9.25
N LYS A 269 -25.26 1.19 -8.17
CA LYS A 269 -24.97 2.63 -8.22
C LYS A 269 -23.87 3.00 -9.22
N GLY A 270 -22.84 2.15 -9.36
CA GLY A 270 -21.75 2.36 -10.30
C GLY A 270 -22.18 2.21 -11.76
N LEU A 271 -23.11 1.29 -12.06
CA LEU A 271 -23.65 1.15 -13.41
C LEU A 271 -24.38 2.44 -13.86
N VAL A 272 -25.10 3.08 -12.97
CA VAL A 272 -25.80 4.34 -13.25
C VAL A 272 -24.81 5.48 -13.50
N LYS A 273 -23.69 5.55 -12.75
CA LYS A 273 -22.71 6.63 -12.87
C LYS A 273 -21.72 6.42 -14.02
N PHE A 274 -21.20 5.22 -14.19
CA PHE A 274 -20.08 4.92 -15.10
C PHE A 274 -20.49 4.09 -16.33
N GLY A 275 -21.77 3.70 -16.43
CA GLY A 275 -22.28 2.87 -17.51
C GLY A 275 -21.65 1.47 -17.57
N LEU A 276 -21.80 0.81 -18.72
CA LEU A 276 -21.31 -0.56 -18.93
C LEU A 276 -19.77 -0.66 -18.86
N SER A 277 -19.05 0.35 -19.35
CA SER A 277 -17.58 0.35 -19.33
C SER A 277 -17.03 0.36 -17.90
N GLY A 278 -17.61 1.14 -17.00
CA GLY A 278 -17.24 1.15 -15.59
C GLY A 278 -17.55 -0.17 -14.88
N LEU A 279 -18.67 -0.82 -15.25
CA LEU A 279 -18.99 -2.14 -14.73
C LEU A 279 -17.96 -3.19 -15.18
N ILE A 280 -17.56 -3.18 -16.45
CA ILE A 280 -16.55 -4.10 -16.98
C ILE A 280 -15.19 -3.89 -16.28
N LYS A 281 -14.76 -2.63 -16.11
CA LYS A 281 -13.53 -2.29 -15.37
C LYS A 281 -13.60 -2.81 -13.92
N SER A 282 -14.70 -2.58 -13.21
CA SER A 282 -14.89 -3.07 -11.85
C SER A 282 -14.92 -4.61 -11.77
N ALA A 283 -15.59 -5.28 -12.72
CA ALA A 283 -15.66 -6.73 -12.78
C ALA A 283 -14.28 -7.37 -13.01
N ARG A 284 -13.37 -6.68 -13.72
CA ARG A 284 -12.00 -7.14 -13.92
C ARG A 284 -11.21 -7.29 -12.61
N GLU A 285 -11.52 -6.49 -11.60
CA GLU A 285 -10.81 -6.54 -10.32
C GLU A 285 -11.29 -7.71 -9.42
N VAL A 286 -12.48 -8.26 -9.66
CA VAL A 286 -13.07 -9.31 -8.81
C VAL A 286 -12.21 -10.55 -8.66
N PRO A 287 -11.65 -11.16 -9.73
CA PRO A 287 -10.77 -12.34 -9.59
C PRO A 287 -9.58 -12.05 -8.67
N THR A 288 -8.95 -10.87 -8.81
CA THR A 288 -7.82 -10.47 -7.97
C THR A 288 -8.22 -10.28 -6.53
N LEU A 289 -9.34 -9.58 -6.26
CA LEU A 289 -9.88 -9.40 -4.91
C LEU A 289 -10.21 -10.74 -4.23
N LEU A 290 -10.75 -11.71 -4.98
CA LEU A 290 -11.00 -13.07 -4.47
C LEU A 290 -9.69 -13.82 -4.18
N LEU A 291 -8.70 -13.74 -5.07
CA LEU A 291 -7.39 -14.33 -4.83
C LEU A 291 -6.70 -13.72 -3.61
N MET A 292 -6.74 -12.38 -3.45
CA MET A 292 -6.23 -11.70 -2.26
C MET A 292 -6.94 -12.18 -1.00
N ARG A 293 -8.29 -12.27 -1.04
CA ARG A 293 -9.07 -12.80 0.09
C ARG A 293 -8.65 -14.22 0.47
N LEU A 294 -8.39 -15.08 -0.51
CA LEU A 294 -7.91 -16.45 -0.29
C LEU A 294 -6.47 -16.46 0.22
N ALA A 295 -5.58 -15.66 -0.36
CA ALA A 295 -4.18 -15.60 0.02
C ALA A 295 -3.99 -15.08 1.46
N PHE A 296 -4.74 -14.06 1.87
CA PHE A 296 -4.77 -13.59 3.25
C PHE A 296 -5.43 -14.62 4.18
N GLY A 297 -6.53 -15.26 3.76
CA GLY A 297 -7.27 -16.23 4.55
C GLY A 297 -6.49 -17.50 4.87
N ASN A 298 -5.55 -17.91 4.02
CA ASN A 298 -4.70 -19.10 4.21
C ASN A 298 -3.27 -18.75 4.68
N GLY A 299 -2.97 -17.47 4.92
CA GLY A 299 -1.68 -16.98 5.40
C GLY A 299 -0.56 -17.01 4.34
N LEU A 300 -0.90 -17.07 3.05
CA LEU A 300 0.05 -16.86 1.95
C LEU A 300 0.45 -15.39 1.85
N CYS A 301 -0.54 -14.48 2.00
CA CYS A 301 -0.33 -13.07 2.22
C CYS A 301 -0.71 -12.70 3.66
N ARG A 302 -0.08 -11.65 4.17
CA ARG A 302 -0.26 -11.13 5.53
C ARG A 302 -0.32 -9.60 5.49
N PHE A 303 -0.94 -9.00 6.49
CA PHE A 303 -0.88 -7.56 6.70
C PHE A 303 0.07 -7.23 7.83
N GLY A 304 1.25 -6.73 7.48
CA GLY A 304 2.29 -6.38 8.45
C GLY A 304 2.17 -4.96 8.93
N MET A 305 2.34 -4.79 10.24
CA MET A 305 2.50 -3.51 10.89
C MET A 305 3.92 -3.38 11.41
N PHE A 306 4.53 -2.22 11.23
CA PHE A 306 5.92 -1.94 11.63
C PHE A 306 5.97 -0.62 12.37
N ARG A 307 6.62 -0.62 13.54
CA ARG A 307 6.91 0.57 14.33
C ARG A 307 8.37 0.57 14.74
N ALA A 308 9.04 1.70 14.54
CA ALA A 308 10.41 1.90 14.97
C ALA A 308 10.63 3.32 15.48
N THR A 309 11.59 3.50 16.36
CA THR A 309 12.14 4.80 16.74
C THR A 309 13.49 4.98 16.04
N ARG A 310 13.73 6.13 15.47
CA ARG A 310 15.04 6.43 14.88
C ARG A 310 16.08 6.61 15.97
N ALA A 311 17.18 5.87 15.85
CA ALA A 311 18.31 5.98 16.76
C ALA A 311 18.94 7.39 16.72
N ASN A 312 19.38 7.85 17.87
CA ASN A 312 20.15 9.08 17.98
C ASN A 312 21.62 8.82 17.64
N VAL A 313 21.87 8.35 16.43
CA VAL A 313 23.23 8.13 15.91
C VAL A 313 23.57 9.35 15.06
N LYS A 314 24.52 10.16 15.48
CA LYS A 314 25.25 11.03 14.54
C LYS A 314 25.75 10.09 13.47
N ALA A 315 25.42 10.34 12.19
CA ALA A 315 25.79 9.50 11.08
C ALA A 315 27.25 9.07 11.22
N ALA A 316 27.45 7.83 11.71
CA ALA A 316 28.76 7.22 11.64
C ALA A 316 29.05 7.13 10.15
N ALA A 317 30.12 7.77 9.72
CA ALA A 317 30.54 7.81 8.34
C ALA A 317 30.34 6.40 7.76
N VAL A 318 29.41 6.30 6.82
CA VAL A 318 29.26 5.08 6.00
C VAL A 318 30.64 4.79 5.48
N LEU A 319 31.20 3.67 5.88
CA LEU A 319 32.49 3.18 5.41
C LEU A 319 32.49 3.19 3.89
N LYS A 320 32.91 4.32 3.30
CA LYS A 320 33.61 4.32 2.05
C LYS A 320 34.97 3.76 2.43
N ASP A 321 35.19 2.49 2.25
CA ASP A 321 36.40 2.03 1.63
C ASP A 321 36.37 0.50 1.46
N GLY A 322 36.22 0.09 0.21
CA GLY A 322 36.63 -1.22 -0.25
C GLY A 322 38.05 -1.09 -0.83
N SER A 323 39.06 -0.81 -0.02
CA SER A 323 40.43 -0.97 -0.43
C SER A 323 41.38 -0.88 0.76
N ASP A 324 41.59 -2.01 1.45
CA ASP A 324 42.85 -2.28 2.09
C ASP A 324 43.09 -3.80 2.07
N VAL A 325 43.72 -4.24 1.00
CA VAL A 325 44.44 -5.49 0.93
C VAL A 325 45.64 -5.32 1.85
N VAL A 326 45.56 -5.82 3.07
CA VAL A 326 46.74 -5.94 3.92
C VAL A 326 47.49 -7.19 3.46
N ASN A 327 48.56 -7.00 2.72
CA ASN A 327 49.65 -7.94 2.60
C ASN A 327 50.24 -8.13 4.00
N VAL A 328 50.16 -9.33 4.52
CA VAL A 328 51.01 -9.80 5.62
C VAL A 328 52.00 -10.77 5.04
N SER A 329 53.21 -10.32 5.01
CA SER A 329 54.43 -11.11 4.80
C SER A 329 54.62 -12.17 5.92
#